data_208eb6a3fd8eece329126fa49d304622
#
_entry.id   208eb6a3fd8eece329126fa49d304622
#
_cell.length_a   1.000
_cell.length_b   1.000
_cell.length_c   1.000
_cell.angle_alpha   90.00
_cell.angle_beta   90.00
_cell.angle_gamma   90.00
#
_symmetry.space_group_name_H-M   'P 1'
#
loop_
_entity.id
_entity.type
_entity.pdbx_description
1 polymer ?
#
loop_
_entity_poly.entity_id
_entity_poly.type
_entity_poly.pdbx_seq_one_letter_code
_entity_poly.pdbx_strand_id
1 'polypeptide(L)'
;VSKGSILATIEDDKTEISEKVEKVEKPTKAPPKKKTPLILKEDEVLPETEKIIKEAESTIPSSVKKENIRKIPARSNGSDVDPVETQEWLDSLSAVISKDGSDRAHYILKKLIDETYKEGINKPLTRNTPYINTISPENEVKSPGDQNIERKIRSLIRWNAAAMVVKANKKNPELGGHIGTFASAATLYDVGMNHFWRAKNNKFGGDLVYFQGHSAPGMYARAFLEGRLTAKQLSNFRQEVGVDGLSSYPHPWLMPKFWQFPTVSMGLGPILSIYQARFTKYLINRGLLKNEDRKIWAFLGDGEMDEPESLGAIGLAAREKLDNLIFVINCNLQRLDGPVRGNGKIIQELEGIFRGAGWNVIKVIWGSYWDPLIAKDKSGLLVKRMNECVAVSYTHLRAH
;
A
#
# COMPACT_ATOMS: atom_id res chain seq x y z
N VAL A 1 2.38 29.64 9.68
CA VAL A 1 2.00 30.31 8.42
C VAL A 1 3.07 31.34 8.13
N SER A 2 4.10 31.00 7.40
CA SER A 2 5.06 31.96 6.89
C SER A 2 4.56 32.49 5.54
N LYS A 3 4.48 33.80 5.47
CA LYS A 3 4.22 34.57 4.26
C LYS A 3 5.35 34.37 3.26
N GLY A 4 5.01 34.20 1.99
CA GLY A 4 5.88 34.51 0.87
C GLY A 4 6.21 33.34 -0.03
N SER A 5 5.23 32.78 -0.71
CA SER A 5 5.47 32.13 -1.99
C SER A 5 5.20 33.14 -3.08
N ILE A 6 6.24 33.71 -3.64
CA ILE A 6 6.12 34.56 -4.84
C ILE A 6 6.07 33.57 -6.03
N LEU A 7 4.91 33.44 -6.62
CA LEU A 7 4.76 32.90 -7.96
C LEU A 7 5.30 33.95 -8.94
N ALA A 8 6.16 33.51 -9.85
CA ALA A 8 6.70 34.35 -10.90
C ALA A 8 5.56 35.01 -11.70
N THR A 9 5.55 36.30 -11.72
CA THR A 9 4.72 37.11 -12.63
C THR A 9 5.32 37.03 -14.02
N ILE A 10 4.55 36.54 -14.96
CA ILE A 10 4.81 36.70 -16.39
C ILE A 10 4.40 38.14 -16.72
N GLU A 11 5.33 38.98 -17.15
CA GLU A 11 5.01 40.29 -17.74
C GLU A 11 4.41 40.05 -19.13
N ASP A 12 3.13 40.34 -19.27
CA ASP A 12 2.48 40.42 -20.56
C ASP A 12 2.58 41.82 -21.12
N ASP A 13 2.93 41.86 -22.39
CA ASP A 13 3.00 43.06 -23.21
C ASP A 13 1.64 43.76 -23.29
N LYS A 14 1.69 45.10 -23.19
CA LYS A 14 0.54 45.96 -23.22
C LYS A 14 -0.16 45.93 -24.58
N THR A 15 -1.46 45.68 -24.54
CA THR A 15 -2.40 46.25 -25.53
C THR A 15 -3.60 46.78 -24.78
N GLU A 16 -3.78 48.10 -24.92
CA GLU A 16 -4.90 48.85 -24.36
C GLU A 16 -6.21 48.44 -25.02
N ILE A 17 -7.19 48.05 -24.24
CA ILE A 17 -8.60 48.18 -24.60
C ILE A 17 -9.36 48.69 -23.38
N SER A 18 -9.84 49.92 -23.54
CA SER A 18 -10.77 50.58 -22.62
C SER A 18 -12.14 49.94 -22.74
N GLU A 19 -12.74 49.48 -21.64
CA GLU A 19 -14.19 49.40 -21.54
C GLU A 19 -14.71 49.50 -20.11
N LYS A 20 -15.80 50.22 -20.03
CA LYS A 20 -16.60 50.72 -18.92
C LYS A 20 -16.90 49.69 -17.83
N VAL A 21 -16.69 50.16 -16.60
CA VAL A 21 -17.18 49.47 -15.38
C VAL A 21 -18.59 49.96 -15.10
N GLU A 22 -19.58 49.10 -15.25
CA GLU A 22 -20.91 49.26 -14.65
C GLU A 22 -20.91 48.68 -13.24
N LYS A 23 -21.29 49.53 -12.28
CA LYS A 23 -21.50 49.15 -10.88
C LYS A 23 -22.76 48.30 -10.77
N VAL A 24 -22.61 47.04 -10.31
CA VAL A 24 -23.72 46.26 -9.82
C VAL A 24 -23.61 46.15 -8.30
N GLU A 25 -24.63 46.64 -7.62
CA GLU A 25 -24.79 46.61 -6.17
C GLU A 25 -24.91 45.15 -5.64
N LYS A 26 -24.24 44.85 -4.55
CA LYS A 26 -24.35 43.61 -3.81
C LYS A 26 -25.63 43.58 -2.96
N PRO A 27 -26.46 42.53 -3.02
CA PRO A 27 -27.44 42.31 -1.98
C PRO A 27 -26.80 41.58 -0.79
N THR A 28 -26.87 42.22 0.35
CA THR A 28 -26.56 41.66 1.67
C THR A 28 -27.51 40.53 1.98
N LYS A 29 -27.00 39.30 2.09
CA LYS A 29 -27.72 38.19 2.70
C LYS A 29 -27.05 37.77 4.02
N ALA A 30 -27.87 37.71 5.05
CA ALA A 30 -27.51 37.26 6.40
C ALA A 30 -27.01 35.83 6.42
N PRO A 31 -26.14 35.44 7.38
CA PRO A 31 -25.57 34.09 7.45
C PRO A 31 -26.64 33.03 7.79
N PRO A 32 -26.57 31.82 7.22
CA PRO A 32 -27.53 30.78 7.52
C PRO A 32 -27.35 30.26 8.95
N LYS A 33 -28.45 30.13 9.67
CA LYS A 33 -28.52 29.54 11.00
C LYS A 33 -28.03 28.11 10.94
N LYS A 34 -27.09 27.74 11.84
CA LYS A 34 -26.64 26.37 12.06
C LYS A 34 -27.82 25.48 12.39
N LYS A 35 -28.10 24.49 11.57
CA LYS A 35 -29.05 23.42 11.90
C LYS A 35 -28.36 22.48 12.89
N THR A 36 -28.92 22.34 14.07
CA THR A 36 -28.58 21.35 15.08
C THR A 36 -28.83 19.95 14.51
N PRO A 37 -27.97 18.95 14.71
CA PRO A 37 -28.27 17.59 14.32
C PRO A 37 -29.48 17.07 15.09
N LEU A 38 -30.45 16.51 14.39
CA LEU A 38 -31.56 15.76 14.98
C LEU A 38 -30.99 14.48 15.59
N ILE A 39 -30.90 14.44 16.91
CA ILE A 39 -30.71 13.20 17.67
C ILE A 39 -32.09 12.52 17.68
N LEU A 40 -32.22 11.44 16.91
CA LEU A 40 -33.35 10.54 17.02
C LEU A 40 -33.26 9.83 18.37
N LYS A 41 -34.24 10.04 19.23
CA LYS A 41 -34.45 9.25 20.45
C LYS A 41 -34.92 7.85 20.07
N GLU A 42 -34.35 6.84 20.68
CA GLU A 42 -34.53 5.41 20.40
C GLU A 42 -35.90 4.81 20.80
N ASP A 43 -36.96 5.55 20.99
CA ASP A 43 -38.24 5.04 21.52
C ASP A 43 -39.50 5.56 20.80
N GLU A 44 -39.51 5.56 19.46
CA GLU A 44 -40.79 5.66 18.75
C GLU A 44 -40.86 4.67 17.60
N VAL A 45 -41.24 3.44 17.90
CA VAL A 45 -41.69 2.45 16.91
C VAL A 45 -43.11 2.84 16.48
N LEU A 46 -43.26 3.20 15.20
CA LEU A 46 -44.57 3.55 14.64
C LEU A 46 -45.54 2.36 14.75
N PRO A 47 -46.84 2.58 15.12
CA PRO A 47 -47.83 1.52 15.35
C PRO A 47 -48.06 0.56 14.16
N GLU A 48 -47.71 0.97 12.95
CA GLU A 48 -47.80 0.12 11.75
C GLU A 48 -46.71 -0.96 11.67
N THR A 49 -45.56 -0.72 12.26
CA THR A 49 -44.42 -1.69 12.28
C THR A 49 -44.69 -2.86 13.21
N GLU A 50 -45.35 -2.61 14.35
CA GLU A 50 -45.77 -3.67 15.28
C GLU A 50 -46.85 -4.59 14.67
N LYS A 51 -47.73 -4.06 13.82
CA LYS A 51 -48.75 -4.87 13.13
C LYS A 51 -48.13 -5.82 12.12
N ILE A 52 -47.15 -5.35 11.35
CA ILE A 52 -46.40 -6.16 10.36
C ILE A 52 -45.61 -7.27 11.04
N ILE A 53 -44.99 -6.98 12.19
CA ILE A 53 -44.25 -7.98 12.97
C ILE A 53 -45.19 -9.06 13.53
N LYS A 54 -46.34 -8.69 14.07
CA LYS A 54 -47.32 -9.65 14.59
C LYS A 54 -47.98 -10.49 13.49
N GLU A 55 -48.19 -9.96 12.29
CA GLU A 55 -48.69 -10.74 11.15
C GLU A 55 -47.62 -11.71 10.60
N ALA A 56 -46.34 -11.34 10.61
CA ALA A 56 -45.26 -12.22 10.21
C ALA A 56 -45.03 -13.38 11.21
N GLU A 57 -45.24 -13.14 12.53
CA GLU A 57 -45.13 -14.17 13.56
C GLU A 57 -46.28 -15.19 13.54
N SER A 58 -47.43 -14.82 13.02
CA SER A 58 -48.61 -15.71 12.93
C SER A 58 -48.59 -16.69 11.75
N THR A 59 -47.63 -16.52 10.81
CA THR A 59 -47.53 -17.33 9.58
C THR A 59 -46.47 -18.42 9.65
N ILE A 60 -45.78 -18.57 10.76
CA ILE A 60 -44.75 -19.63 10.95
C ILE A 60 -45.44 -20.89 11.48
N PRO A 61 -45.42 -22.04 10.77
CA PRO A 61 -45.99 -23.29 11.27
C PRO A 61 -45.27 -23.75 12.53
N SER A 62 -46.05 -24.08 13.58
CA SER A 62 -45.58 -24.48 14.91
C SER A 62 -44.96 -25.89 15.01
N SER A 63 -44.28 -26.35 13.99
CA SER A 63 -43.68 -27.70 13.95
C SER A 63 -42.16 -27.74 13.71
N VAL A 64 -41.40 -26.71 14.14
CA VAL A 64 -39.98 -26.87 14.34
C VAL A 64 -39.73 -27.07 15.83
N LYS A 65 -39.67 -28.34 16.24
CA LYS A 65 -39.17 -28.70 17.57
C LYS A 65 -37.80 -28.07 17.78
N LYS A 66 -37.67 -27.24 18.80
CA LYS A 66 -36.40 -26.75 19.33
C LYS A 66 -35.62 -27.95 19.86
N GLU A 67 -34.89 -28.63 18.99
CA GLU A 67 -33.83 -29.53 19.43
C GLU A 67 -32.75 -28.69 20.09
N ASN A 68 -32.29 -29.19 21.23
CA ASN A 68 -31.32 -28.58 22.12
C ASN A 68 -30.10 -27.98 21.38
N ILE A 69 -30.17 -26.70 21.09
CA ILE A 69 -28.96 -25.91 20.80
C ILE A 69 -28.18 -25.91 22.12
N ARG A 70 -27.11 -26.69 22.18
CA ARG A 70 -26.13 -26.60 23.28
C ARG A 70 -25.79 -25.13 23.45
N LYS A 71 -26.14 -24.57 24.60
CA LYS A 71 -25.74 -23.20 24.96
C LYS A 71 -24.19 -23.18 24.95
N ILE A 72 -23.64 -22.61 23.90
CA ILE A 72 -22.20 -22.32 23.85
C ILE A 72 -21.93 -21.36 25.03
N PRO A 73 -21.06 -21.71 25.96
CA PRO A 73 -20.77 -20.83 27.10
C PRO A 73 -20.29 -19.47 26.61
N ALA A 74 -20.76 -18.42 27.29
CA ALA A 74 -20.37 -17.05 27.00
C ALA A 74 -18.84 -16.92 27.07
N ARG A 75 -18.24 -16.33 26.04
CA ARG A 75 -16.81 -16.26 25.77
C ARG A 75 -15.99 -15.78 26.96
N SER A 76 -15.00 -16.58 27.33
CA SER A 76 -13.79 -16.13 27.98
C SER A 76 -12.87 -15.47 26.93
N ASN A 77 -12.46 -14.24 27.19
CA ASN A 77 -11.43 -13.41 26.54
C ASN A 77 -10.47 -14.10 25.53
N GLY A 78 -10.98 -14.50 24.35
CA GLY A 78 -10.13 -14.89 23.21
C GLY A 78 -9.30 -16.16 23.38
N SER A 79 -9.48 -16.95 24.42
CA SER A 79 -8.84 -18.28 24.59
C SER A 79 -9.65 -19.32 23.84
N ASP A 80 -8.94 -20.30 23.24
CA ASP A 80 -9.52 -21.45 22.61
C ASP A 80 -10.34 -22.26 23.65
N VAL A 81 -11.56 -22.62 23.32
CA VAL A 81 -12.48 -23.34 24.22
C VAL A 81 -12.16 -24.82 24.24
N ASP A 82 -11.71 -25.36 23.13
CA ASP A 82 -11.28 -26.76 22.96
C ASP A 82 -10.06 -26.84 22.05
N PRO A 83 -8.84 -26.74 22.62
CA PRO A 83 -7.61 -26.82 21.85
C PRO A 83 -7.39 -28.18 21.14
N VAL A 84 -7.97 -29.25 21.68
CA VAL A 84 -7.84 -30.60 21.08
C VAL A 84 -8.66 -30.67 19.81
N GLU A 85 -9.93 -30.28 19.85
CA GLU A 85 -10.79 -30.21 18.67
C GLU A 85 -10.18 -29.27 17.60
N THR A 86 -9.67 -28.12 18.02
CA THR A 86 -9.01 -27.19 17.10
C THR A 86 -7.82 -27.84 16.41
N GLN A 87 -7.00 -28.60 17.14
CA GLN A 87 -5.85 -29.28 16.56
C GLN A 87 -6.28 -30.39 15.57
N GLU A 88 -7.32 -31.14 15.86
CA GLU A 88 -7.88 -32.16 14.95
C GLU A 88 -8.35 -31.56 13.63
N TRP A 89 -8.98 -30.37 13.65
CA TRP A 89 -9.35 -29.64 12.44
C TRP A 89 -8.14 -29.19 11.64
N LEU A 90 -7.09 -28.69 12.31
CA LEU A 90 -5.84 -28.28 11.66
C LEU A 90 -5.10 -29.47 11.02
N ASP A 91 -5.04 -30.61 11.72
CA ASP A 91 -4.43 -31.85 11.22
C ASP A 91 -5.18 -32.38 10.01
N SER A 92 -6.52 -32.36 10.06
CA SER A 92 -7.38 -32.75 8.94
C SER A 92 -7.14 -31.87 7.71
N LEU A 93 -7.04 -30.55 7.90
CA LEU A 93 -6.72 -29.63 6.81
C LEU A 93 -5.31 -29.89 6.24
N SER A 94 -4.33 -30.13 7.10
CA SER A 94 -2.95 -30.44 6.71
C SER A 94 -2.89 -31.75 5.88
N ALA A 95 -3.67 -32.76 6.26
CA ALA A 95 -3.79 -34.00 5.50
C ALA A 95 -4.39 -33.77 4.10
N VAL A 96 -5.41 -32.94 3.99
CA VAL A 96 -6.00 -32.55 2.69
C VAL A 96 -4.99 -31.81 1.83
N ILE A 97 -4.24 -30.87 2.39
CA ILE A 97 -3.19 -30.12 1.65
C ILE A 97 -2.14 -31.10 1.11
N SER A 98 -1.70 -32.04 1.94
CA SER A 98 -0.64 -32.99 1.59
C SER A 98 -1.10 -34.01 0.54
N LYS A 99 -2.37 -34.45 0.58
CA LYS A 99 -2.91 -35.47 -0.29
C LYS A 99 -3.51 -34.94 -1.57
N ASP A 100 -4.33 -33.91 -1.46
CA ASP A 100 -5.21 -33.43 -2.54
C ASP A 100 -4.79 -32.04 -3.06
N GLY A 101 -3.82 -31.39 -2.42
CA GLY A 101 -3.26 -30.10 -2.80
C GLY A 101 -4.05 -28.89 -2.30
N SER A 102 -3.49 -27.71 -2.59
CA SER A 102 -3.99 -26.41 -2.11
C SER A 102 -5.39 -26.06 -2.60
N ASP A 103 -5.72 -26.44 -3.83
CA ASP A 103 -7.02 -26.10 -4.44
C ASP A 103 -8.19 -26.78 -3.74
N ARG A 104 -7.98 -28.06 -3.35
CA ARG A 104 -8.98 -28.80 -2.58
C ARG A 104 -9.14 -28.24 -1.17
N ALA A 105 -8.05 -27.90 -0.51
CA ALA A 105 -8.10 -27.25 0.80
C ALA A 105 -8.84 -25.91 0.74
N HIS A 106 -8.54 -25.09 -0.27
CA HIS A 106 -9.24 -23.83 -0.50
C HIS A 106 -10.75 -24.02 -0.72
N TYR A 107 -11.13 -25.01 -1.51
CA TYR A 107 -12.54 -25.35 -1.74
C TYR A 107 -13.27 -25.72 -0.43
N ILE A 108 -12.65 -26.55 0.41
CA ILE A 108 -13.22 -26.96 1.71
C ILE A 108 -13.38 -25.75 2.63
N LEU A 109 -12.33 -24.92 2.77
CA LEU A 109 -12.39 -23.70 3.59
C LEU A 109 -13.52 -22.77 3.13
N LYS A 110 -13.68 -22.59 1.82
CA LYS A 110 -14.79 -21.80 1.28
C LYS A 110 -16.16 -22.39 1.67
N LYS A 111 -16.31 -23.69 1.59
CA LYS A 111 -17.57 -24.37 1.98
C LYS A 111 -17.87 -24.25 3.46
N LEU A 112 -16.85 -24.33 4.31
CA LEU A 112 -17.01 -24.12 5.76
C LEU A 112 -17.46 -22.68 6.06
N ILE A 113 -16.87 -21.69 5.38
CA ILE A 113 -17.26 -20.30 5.49
C ILE A 113 -18.71 -20.10 5.01
N ASP A 114 -19.06 -20.65 3.85
CA ASP A 114 -20.44 -20.58 3.32
C ASP A 114 -21.47 -21.16 4.33
N GLU A 115 -21.10 -22.26 5.01
CA GLU A 115 -21.96 -22.90 6.00
C GLU A 115 -22.15 -22.03 7.25
N THR A 116 -21.06 -21.38 7.74
CA THR A 116 -21.20 -20.45 8.89
C THR A 116 -22.19 -19.33 8.62
N TYR A 117 -22.24 -18.81 7.40
CA TYR A 117 -23.22 -17.79 7.01
C TYR A 117 -24.65 -18.33 6.97
N LYS A 118 -24.86 -19.56 6.52
CA LYS A 118 -26.19 -20.19 6.51
C LYS A 118 -26.74 -20.40 7.92
N GLU A 119 -25.85 -20.76 8.86
CA GLU A 119 -26.19 -20.89 10.28
C GLU A 119 -26.34 -19.54 11.01
N GLY A 120 -26.32 -18.41 10.28
CA GLY A 120 -26.52 -17.08 10.83
C GLY A 120 -25.32 -16.54 11.62
N ILE A 121 -24.14 -17.12 11.48
CA ILE A 121 -22.91 -16.62 12.11
C ILE A 121 -22.37 -15.48 11.25
N ASN A 122 -22.88 -14.27 11.45
CA ASN A 122 -22.53 -13.08 10.67
C ASN A 122 -21.32 -12.32 11.25
N LYS A 123 -20.36 -13.00 11.85
CA LYS A 123 -19.12 -12.33 12.29
C LYS A 123 -18.24 -12.07 11.08
N PRO A 124 -17.76 -10.83 10.88
CA PRO A 124 -16.88 -10.55 9.78
C PRO A 124 -15.59 -11.39 9.92
N LEU A 125 -15.34 -12.24 8.95
CA LEU A 125 -14.07 -12.94 8.82
C LEU A 125 -13.09 -11.94 8.22
N THR A 126 -12.07 -11.57 8.99
CA THR A 126 -10.98 -10.75 8.46
C THR A 126 -10.20 -11.57 7.42
N ARG A 127 -9.87 -10.95 6.29
CA ARG A 127 -9.00 -11.58 5.28
C ARG A 127 -7.52 -11.41 5.59
N ASN A 128 -7.21 -11.03 6.81
CA ASN A 128 -5.84 -10.83 7.26
C ASN A 128 -5.23 -12.14 7.72
N THR A 129 -3.96 -12.33 7.36
CA THR A 129 -3.13 -13.40 7.89
C THR A 129 -2.38 -12.91 9.15
N PRO A 130 -1.80 -13.78 9.96
CA PRO A 130 -0.98 -13.36 11.10
C PRO A 130 0.10 -12.34 10.72
N TYR A 131 0.53 -11.52 11.66
CA TYR A 131 1.58 -10.49 11.45
C TYR A 131 2.97 -11.15 11.45
N ILE A 132 3.19 -11.96 10.42
CA ILE A 132 4.43 -12.70 10.14
C ILE A 132 4.71 -12.65 8.64
N ASN A 133 5.91 -13.06 8.24
CA ASN A 133 6.23 -13.24 6.83
C ASN A 133 5.27 -14.25 6.18
N THR A 134 4.76 -13.92 5.01
CA THR A 134 3.85 -14.83 4.26
C THR A 134 4.57 -16.09 3.80
N ILE A 135 5.84 -15.96 3.39
CA ILE A 135 6.68 -17.10 2.99
C ILE A 135 7.49 -17.48 4.23
N SER A 136 7.36 -18.72 4.67
CA SER A 136 8.12 -19.22 5.80
C SER A 136 9.60 -19.48 5.41
N PRO A 137 10.55 -19.47 6.38
CA PRO A 137 11.96 -19.68 6.09
C PRO A 137 12.27 -20.98 5.33
N GLU A 138 11.47 -22.04 5.56
CA GLU A 138 11.63 -23.35 4.91
C GLU A 138 11.26 -23.30 3.41
N ASN A 139 10.36 -22.37 3.04
CA ASN A 139 9.87 -22.18 1.68
C ASN A 139 10.55 -20.99 0.98
N GLU A 140 11.44 -20.29 1.68
CA GLU A 140 12.13 -19.13 1.13
C GLU A 140 13.23 -19.57 0.15
N VAL A 141 13.18 -19.03 -1.05
CA VAL A 141 14.25 -19.24 -2.05
C VAL A 141 15.47 -18.41 -1.64
N LYS A 142 16.64 -19.04 -1.58
CA LYS A 142 17.89 -18.33 -1.29
C LYS A 142 18.13 -17.23 -2.33
N SER A 143 18.45 -16.03 -1.83
CA SER A 143 18.85 -14.91 -2.70
C SER A 143 20.09 -15.29 -3.51
N PRO A 144 20.04 -15.15 -4.84
CA PRO A 144 21.22 -15.37 -5.67
C PRO A 144 22.25 -14.26 -5.46
N GLY A 145 23.49 -14.51 -5.80
CA GLY A 145 24.57 -13.53 -5.75
C GLY A 145 25.33 -13.49 -4.42
N ASP A 146 26.29 -12.56 -4.33
CA ASP A 146 27.11 -12.37 -3.14
C ASP A 146 26.52 -11.28 -2.24
N GLN A 147 25.89 -11.72 -1.15
CA GLN A 147 25.28 -10.85 -0.14
C GLN A 147 26.24 -9.80 0.46
N ASN A 148 27.55 -10.09 0.52
CA ASN A 148 28.54 -9.16 1.05
C ASN A 148 28.83 -8.03 0.05
N ILE A 149 28.93 -8.35 -1.23
CA ILE A 149 29.09 -7.36 -2.29
C ILE A 149 27.84 -6.48 -2.37
N GLU A 150 26.65 -7.07 -2.40
CA GLU A 150 25.39 -6.32 -2.45
C GLU A 150 25.22 -5.39 -1.24
N ARG A 151 25.57 -5.85 -0.04
CA ARG A 151 25.57 -5.01 1.16
C ARG A 151 26.49 -3.80 1.03
N LYS A 152 27.69 -3.97 0.45
CA LYS A 152 28.64 -2.88 0.19
C LYS A 152 28.06 -1.89 -0.82
N ILE A 153 27.52 -2.38 -1.92
CA ILE A 153 26.90 -1.54 -2.96
C ILE A 153 25.73 -0.74 -2.36
N ARG A 154 24.82 -1.38 -1.65
CA ARG A 154 23.69 -0.74 -0.99
C ARG A 154 24.13 0.31 0.03
N SER A 155 25.21 0.05 0.77
CA SER A 155 25.78 1.02 1.71
C SER A 155 26.34 2.25 0.99
N LEU A 156 27.04 2.07 -0.13
CA LEU A 156 27.54 3.16 -0.97
C LEU A 156 26.41 3.98 -1.58
N ILE A 157 25.34 3.33 -2.06
CA ILE A 157 24.17 4.03 -2.59
C ILE A 157 23.51 4.88 -1.50
N ARG A 158 23.28 4.31 -0.31
CA ARG A 158 22.73 5.03 0.85
C ARG A 158 23.57 6.23 1.24
N TRP A 159 24.88 6.04 1.30
CA TRP A 159 25.81 7.11 1.62
C TRP A 159 25.75 8.25 0.60
N ASN A 160 25.84 7.94 -0.69
CA ASN A 160 25.78 8.94 -1.75
C ASN A 160 24.44 9.68 -1.77
N ALA A 161 23.34 8.98 -1.58
CA ALA A 161 22.02 9.59 -1.49
C ALA A 161 21.92 10.58 -0.30
N ALA A 162 22.37 10.16 0.88
CA ALA A 162 22.40 11.02 2.07
C ALA A 162 23.34 12.21 1.89
N ALA A 163 24.55 11.96 1.38
CA ALA A 163 25.56 13.02 1.15
C ALA A 163 25.06 14.07 0.15
N MET A 164 24.36 13.65 -0.91
CA MET A 164 23.75 14.54 -1.91
C MET A 164 22.73 15.47 -1.28
N VAL A 165 21.79 14.94 -0.50
CA VAL A 165 20.75 15.72 0.19
C VAL A 165 21.36 16.67 1.22
N VAL A 166 22.31 16.17 2.06
CA VAL A 166 22.97 16.98 3.09
C VAL A 166 23.79 18.11 2.47
N LYS A 167 24.53 17.83 1.38
CA LYS A 167 25.30 18.88 0.66
C LYS A 167 24.38 19.95 0.08
N ALA A 168 23.28 19.56 -0.52
CA ALA A 168 22.30 20.50 -1.06
C ALA A 168 21.77 21.42 0.04
N ASN A 169 21.35 20.87 1.19
CA ASN A 169 20.85 21.64 2.32
C ASN A 169 21.90 22.53 3.00
N LYS A 170 23.16 22.09 3.04
CA LYS A 170 24.25 22.96 3.54
C LYS A 170 24.52 24.15 2.63
N LYS A 171 24.35 23.99 1.33
CA LYS A 171 24.52 25.04 0.34
C LYS A 171 23.35 26.04 0.36
N ASN A 172 22.15 25.53 0.46
CA ASN A 172 20.91 26.30 0.58
C ASN A 172 19.88 25.51 1.45
N PRO A 173 19.62 25.94 2.68
CA PRO A 173 18.69 25.24 3.59
C PRO A 173 17.26 25.13 3.05
N GLU A 174 16.85 26.00 2.12
CA GLU A 174 15.52 25.98 1.52
C GLU A 174 15.36 24.93 0.42
N LEU A 175 16.46 24.36 -0.10
CA LEU A 175 16.38 23.32 -1.13
C LEU A 175 15.65 22.09 -0.64
N GLY A 176 15.78 21.74 0.63
CA GLY A 176 15.17 20.56 1.20
C GLY A 176 15.67 19.26 0.57
N GLY A 177 14.81 18.25 0.56
CA GLY A 177 15.08 16.93 0.01
C GLY A 177 14.66 15.85 0.99
N HIS A 178 14.20 14.72 0.45
CA HIS A 178 13.74 13.59 1.24
C HIS A 178 14.74 12.46 1.16
N ILE A 179 15.14 11.91 2.30
CA ILE A 179 16.02 10.74 2.39
C ILE A 179 15.34 9.56 3.10
N GLY A 180 14.36 9.82 3.97
CA GLY A 180 13.70 8.81 4.79
C GLY A 180 13.03 7.71 3.96
N THR A 181 12.32 8.08 2.92
CA THR A 181 11.65 7.13 2.02
C THR A 181 12.66 6.20 1.35
N PHE A 182 13.72 6.76 0.76
CA PHE A 182 14.75 5.90 0.16
C PHE A 182 15.50 5.09 1.21
N ALA A 183 15.82 5.64 2.36
CA ALA A 183 16.54 4.93 3.42
C ALA A 183 15.79 3.68 3.89
N SER A 184 14.46 3.75 4.00
CA SER A 184 13.61 2.60 4.35
C SER A 184 13.45 1.61 3.20
N ALA A 185 13.37 2.08 1.96
CA ALA A 185 13.14 1.24 0.77
C ALA A 185 14.43 0.78 0.06
N ALA A 186 15.62 1.16 0.54
CA ALA A 186 16.87 0.94 -0.17
C ALA A 186 17.13 -0.53 -0.53
N THR A 187 16.77 -1.46 0.36
CA THR A 187 16.92 -2.90 0.10
C THR A 187 15.95 -3.37 -0.98
N LEU A 188 14.71 -2.88 -0.98
CA LEU A 188 13.70 -3.23 -1.99
C LEU A 188 14.17 -2.81 -3.39
N TYR A 189 14.69 -1.59 -3.52
CA TYR A 189 15.24 -1.11 -4.79
C TYR A 189 16.49 -1.86 -5.24
N ASP A 190 17.39 -2.15 -4.29
CA ASP A 190 18.63 -2.89 -4.58
C ASP A 190 18.32 -4.30 -5.11
N VAL A 191 17.44 -5.01 -4.44
CA VAL A 191 16.97 -6.33 -4.86
C VAL A 191 16.24 -6.26 -6.21
N GLY A 192 15.38 -5.26 -6.41
CA GLY A 192 14.70 -5.04 -7.69
C GLY A 192 15.68 -4.87 -8.85
N MET A 193 16.69 -4.00 -8.67
CA MET A 193 17.72 -3.73 -9.70
C MET A 193 18.67 -4.91 -9.96
N ASN A 194 19.00 -5.67 -8.91
CA ASN A 194 20.01 -6.72 -9.05
C ASN A 194 19.40 -8.05 -9.53
N HIS A 195 18.11 -8.35 -9.20
CA HIS A 195 17.56 -9.70 -9.35
C HIS A 195 16.25 -9.78 -10.11
N PHE A 196 15.48 -8.70 -10.19
CA PHE A 196 14.13 -8.78 -10.75
C PHE A 196 13.93 -7.98 -12.04
N TRP A 197 14.41 -6.73 -12.11
CA TRP A 197 14.11 -5.90 -13.26
C TRP A 197 15.00 -6.23 -14.44
N ARG A 198 14.36 -6.42 -15.57
CA ARG A 198 15.00 -6.79 -16.83
C ARG A 198 15.10 -5.55 -17.71
N ALA A 199 16.31 -5.18 -18.06
CA ALA A 199 16.56 -4.05 -18.95
C ALA A 199 16.13 -4.37 -20.39
N LYS A 200 15.81 -3.31 -21.15
CA LYS A 200 15.54 -3.41 -22.58
C LYS A 200 16.77 -3.94 -23.33
N ASN A 201 16.54 -4.85 -24.26
CA ASN A 201 17.55 -5.35 -25.21
C ASN A 201 16.92 -5.59 -26.61
N ASN A 202 17.66 -6.15 -27.54
CA ASN A 202 17.21 -6.37 -28.91
C ASN A 202 16.00 -7.33 -29.03
N LYS A 203 15.74 -8.14 -28.01
CA LYS A 203 14.68 -9.17 -28.02
C LYS A 203 13.58 -8.90 -27.01
N PHE A 204 13.81 -7.99 -26.05
CA PHE A 204 12.92 -7.73 -24.92
C PHE A 204 12.76 -6.23 -24.71
N GLY A 205 11.52 -5.77 -24.61
CA GLY A 205 11.18 -4.35 -24.44
C GLY A 205 11.54 -3.71 -23.10
N GLY A 206 11.98 -4.49 -22.14
CA GLY A 206 12.33 -4.07 -20.77
C GLY A 206 11.10 -3.96 -19.87
N ASP A 207 11.29 -4.28 -18.59
CA ASP A 207 10.28 -4.04 -17.57
C ASP A 207 10.09 -2.53 -17.33
N LEU A 208 8.94 -2.14 -16.84
CA LEU A 208 8.61 -0.75 -16.54
C LEU A 208 8.55 -0.57 -15.02
N VAL A 209 9.17 0.50 -14.51
CA VAL A 209 9.23 0.75 -13.06
C VAL A 209 8.74 2.17 -12.75
N TYR A 210 7.68 2.25 -11.97
CA TYR A 210 7.20 3.46 -11.34
C TYR A 210 7.90 3.61 -9.99
N PHE A 211 8.93 4.43 -9.95
CA PHE A 211 9.67 4.71 -8.72
C PHE A 211 8.87 5.65 -7.83
N GLN A 212 8.79 5.37 -6.54
CA GLN A 212 8.19 6.31 -5.59
C GLN A 212 8.93 7.66 -5.65
N GLY A 213 8.20 8.75 -5.81
CA GLY A 213 8.78 10.06 -6.09
C GLY A 213 9.85 10.49 -5.09
N HIS A 214 9.61 10.31 -3.81
CA HIS A 214 10.52 10.66 -2.73
C HIS A 214 11.78 9.78 -2.63
N SER A 215 11.84 8.67 -3.39
CA SER A 215 13.02 7.80 -3.48
C SER A 215 14.03 8.23 -4.55
N ALA A 216 13.77 9.30 -5.31
CA ALA A 216 14.65 9.79 -6.38
C ALA A 216 16.12 9.93 -5.97
N PRO A 217 16.50 10.40 -4.75
CA PRO A 217 17.90 10.47 -4.33
C PRO A 217 18.64 9.14 -4.44
N GLY A 218 17.99 8.03 -4.11
CA GLY A 218 18.60 6.70 -4.24
C GLY A 218 18.85 6.29 -5.68
N MET A 219 17.93 6.63 -6.57
CA MET A 219 18.07 6.35 -8.02
C MET A 219 19.22 7.15 -8.62
N TYR A 220 19.38 8.41 -8.25
CA TYR A 220 20.51 9.23 -8.67
C TYR A 220 21.83 8.70 -8.12
N ALA A 221 21.86 8.30 -6.84
CA ALA A 221 23.05 7.73 -6.22
C ALA A 221 23.49 6.42 -6.90
N ARG A 222 22.52 5.55 -7.25
CA ARG A 222 22.79 4.33 -8.01
C ARG A 222 23.34 4.65 -9.40
N ALA A 223 22.70 5.53 -10.14
CA ALA A 223 23.09 5.92 -11.47
C ALA A 223 24.48 6.60 -11.50
N PHE A 224 24.84 7.31 -10.44
CA PHE A 224 26.18 7.85 -10.27
C PHE A 224 27.23 6.73 -10.14
N LEU A 225 26.98 5.73 -9.31
CA LEU A 225 27.89 4.59 -9.18
C LEU A 225 28.01 3.76 -10.46
N GLU A 226 26.99 3.77 -11.30
CA GLU A 226 26.99 3.15 -12.64
C GLU A 226 27.64 4.02 -13.71
N GLY A 227 28.14 5.21 -13.37
CA GLY A 227 28.77 6.14 -14.32
C GLY A 227 27.79 6.85 -15.26
N ARG A 228 26.50 6.77 -15.01
CA ARG A 228 25.43 7.42 -15.81
C ARG A 228 25.21 8.88 -15.44
N LEU A 229 25.57 9.27 -14.24
CA LEU A 229 25.53 10.64 -13.73
C LEU A 229 26.90 11.06 -13.22
N THR A 230 27.16 12.36 -13.26
CA THR A 230 28.41 12.96 -12.81
C THR A 230 28.30 13.51 -11.39
N ALA A 231 29.43 13.68 -10.71
CA ALA A 231 29.48 14.33 -9.38
C ALA A 231 28.96 15.79 -9.44
N LYS A 232 29.14 16.49 -10.57
CA LYS A 232 28.61 17.83 -10.79
C LYS A 232 27.08 17.83 -10.79
N GLN A 233 26.46 16.88 -11.51
CA GLN A 233 25.01 16.74 -11.51
C GLN A 233 24.45 16.42 -10.12
N LEU A 234 25.09 15.52 -9.36
CA LEU A 234 24.69 15.24 -7.97
C LEU A 234 24.80 16.48 -7.07
N SER A 235 25.83 17.32 -7.29
CA SER A 235 26.01 18.56 -6.53
C SER A 235 24.95 19.63 -6.84
N ASN A 236 24.25 19.49 -7.97
CA ASN A 236 23.14 20.31 -8.40
C ASN A 236 21.78 19.63 -8.20
N PHE A 237 21.67 18.78 -7.18
CA PHE A 237 20.40 18.14 -6.80
C PHE A 237 19.34 19.19 -6.48
N ARG A 238 18.14 19.06 -7.04
CA ARG A 238 17.00 19.98 -6.93
C ARG A 238 17.29 21.38 -7.47
N GLN A 239 18.22 21.48 -8.42
CA GLN A 239 18.56 22.73 -9.12
C GLN A 239 18.50 22.49 -10.63
N GLU A 240 17.37 21.98 -11.09
CA GLU A 240 17.15 21.61 -12.50
C GLU A 240 16.96 22.78 -13.44
N VAL A 241 16.58 23.96 -12.91
CA VAL A 241 16.31 25.13 -13.71
C VAL A 241 17.59 25.94 -13.92
N GLY A 242 17.96 26.13 -15.19
CA GLY A 242 19.08 26.98 -15.56
C GLY A 242 20.48 26.36 -15.37
N VAL A 243 20.59 25.15 -14.86
CA VAL A 243 21.84 24.41 -14.68
C VAL A 243 21.69 22.94 -15.08
N ASP A 244 22.81 22.25 -15.35
CA ASP A 244 22.81 20.80 -15.53
C ASP A 244 22.67 20.11 -14.16
N GLY A 245 21.43 20.11 -13.66
CA GLY A 245 21.06 19.61 -12.36
C GLY A 245 20.10 18.45 -12.43
N LEU A 246 19.83 17.85 -11.26
CA LEU A 246 18.90 16.75 -11.13
C LEU A 246 17.54 17.25 -10.68
N SER A 247 16.47 16.75 -11.32
CA SER A 247 15.11 17.08 -10.92
C SER A 247 14.83 16.64 -9.49
N SER A 248 13.97 17.39 -8.82
CA SER A 248 13.56 17.13 -7.42
C SER A 248 12.94 15.75 -7.26
N TYR A 249 12.21 15.31 -8.29
CA TYR A 249 11.46 14.07 -8.36
C TYR A 249 11.50 13.48 -9.76
N PRO A 250 11.02 12.26 -9.99
CA PRO A 250 10.87 11.71 -11.33
C PRO A 250 10.09 12.64 -12.24
N HIS A 251 10.78 13.24 -13.21
CA HIS A 251 10.23 14.25 -14.09
C HIS A 251 10.69 14.05 -15.54
N PRO A 252 9.88 13.33 -16.37
CA PRO A 252 10.26 12.97 -17.73
C PRO A 252 10.54 14.17 -18.65
N TRP A 253 9.95 15.34 -18.42
CA TRP A 253 10.18 16.54 -19.21
C TRP A 253 11.54 17.18 -18.91
N LEU A 254 11.94 17.21 -17.64
CA LEU A 254 13.22 17.79 -17.22
C LEU A 254 14.39 16.82 -17.47
N MET A 255 14.13 15.51 -17.33
CA MET A 255 15.13 14.47 -17.52
C MET A 255 14.61 13.34 -18.43
N PRO A 256 14.33 13.61 -19.72
CA PRO A 256 13.65 12.66 -20.62
C PRO A 256 14.45 11.40 -20.95
N LYS A 257 15.77 11.45 -20.79
CA LYS A 257 16.66 10.29 -20.97
C LYS A 257 16.85 9.46 -19.70
N PHE A 258 16.31 9.92 -18.58
CA PHE A 258 16.47 9.29 -17.28
C PHE A 258 15.15 8.76 -16.72
N TRP A 259 14.10 9.59 -16.68
CA TRP A 259 12.80 9.24 -16.14
C TRP A 259 11.79 8.90 -17.22
N GLN A 260 11.07 7.81 -17.04
CA GLN A 260 9.99 7.41 -17.95
C GLN A 260 8.61 7.86 -17.46
N PHE A 261 8.40 7.90 -16.14
CA PHE A 261 7.11 8.16 -15.54
C PHE A 261 7.19 9.29 -14.49
N PRO A 262 6.22 10.21 -14.45
CA PRO A 262 6.08 11.17 -13.38
C PRO A 262 5.37 10.51 -12.20
N THR A 263 6.01 10.48 -11.03
CA THR A 263 5.48 9.79 -9.85
C THR A 263 5.49 10.66 -8.58
N VAL A 264 5.70 11.96 -8.72
CA VAL A 264 5.77 12.86 -7.58
C VAL A 264 4.43 13.09 -6.90
N SER A 265 3.36 13.15 -7.70
CA SER A 265 2.00 13.33 -7.19
C SER A 265 1.53 12.00 -6.60
N MET A 266 1.37 11.95 -5.29
CA MET A 266 0.93 10.74 -4.60
C MET A 266 -0.44 10.30 -5.10
N GLY A 267 -0.62 8.99 -5.25
CA GLY A 267 -1.81 8.37 -5.85
C GLY A 267 -1.76 8.22 -7.37
N LEU A 268 -1.03 9.08 -8.10
CA LEU A 268 -0.94 8.95 -9.56
C LEU A 268 -0.07 7.79 -10.02
N GLY A 269 1.03 7.49 -9.30
CA GLY A 269 1.88 6.34 -9.60
C GLY A 269 1.09 5.02 -9.61
N PRO A 270 0.36 4.69 -8.56
CA PRO A 270 -0.48 3.49 -8.49
C PRO A 270 -1.48 3.40 -9.65
N ILE A 271 -2.32 4.41 -9.84
CA ILE A 271 -3.38 4.37 -10.85
C ILE A 271 -2.81 4.31 -12.28
N LEU A 272 -1.77 5.08 -12.57
CA LEU A 272 -1.14 5.07 -13.89
C LEU A 272 -0.47 3.72 -14.20
N SER A 273 0.12 3.07 -13.21
CA SER A 273 0.73 1.75 -13.40
C SER A 273 -0.32 0.67 -13.70
N ILE A 274 -1.51 0.75 -13.11
CA ILE A 274 -2.65 -0.11 -13.44
C ILE A 274 -3.08 0.10 -14.91
N TYR A 275 -3.25 1.35 -15.32
CA TYR A 275 -3.61 1.65 -16.71
C TYR A 275 -2.49 1.28 -17.69
N GLN A 276 -1.22 1.42 -17.31
CA GLN A 276 -0.10 0.96 -18.13
C GLN A 276 -0.11 -0.57 -18.31
N ALA A 277 -0.36 -1.31 -17.24
CA ALA A 277 -0.47 -2.77 -17.30
C ALA A 277 -1.63 -3.22 -18.19
N ARG A 278 -2.78 -2.58 -18.03
CA ARG A 278 -3.97 -2.79 -18.86
C ARG A 278 -3.69 -2.48 -20.34
N PHE A 279 -3.09 -1.33 -20.62
CA PHE A 279 -2.76 -0.91 -21.98
C PHE A 279 -1.73 -1.85 -22.63
N THR A 280 -0.75 -2.32 -21.88
CA THR A 280 0.21 -3.32 -22.36
C THR A 280 -0.50 -4.61 -22.79
N LYS A 281 -1.43 -5.13 -22.00
CA LYS A 281 -2.24 -6.30 -22.38
C LYS A 281 -3.13 -6.02 -23.59
N TYR A 282 -3.72 -4.84 -23.66
CA TYR A 282 -4.48 -4.42 -24.85
C TYR A 282 -3.63 -4.46 -26.13
N LEU A 283 -2.41 -3.91 -26.10
CA LEU A 283 -1.52 -3.93 -27.26
C LEU A 283 -1.11 -5.36 -27.66
N ILE A 284 -0.86 -6.23 -26.67
CA ILE A 284 -0.56 -7.65 -26.91
C ILE A 284 -1.77 -8.33 -27.57
N ASN A 285 -2.97 -8.15 -27.03
CA ASN A 285 -4.20 -8.75 -27.55
C ASN A 285 -4.56 -8.25 -28.95
N ARG A 286 -4.13 -7.04 -29.30
CA ARG A 286 -4.29 -6.47 -30.65
C ARG A 286 -3.17 -6.90 -31.62
N GLY A 287 -2.20 -7.67 -31.17
CA GLY A 287 -1.03 -8.05 -31.97
C GLY A 287 -0.07 -6.89 -32.29
N LEU A 288 -0.21 -5.75 -31.59
CA LEU A 288 0.65 -4.56 -31.76
C LEU A 288 1.93 -4.64 -30.94
N LEU A 289 1.93 -5.48 -29.93
CA LEU A 289 3.08 -5.75 -29.06
C LEU A 289 3.25 -7.27 -28.92
N LYS A 290 4.48 -7.74 -28.96
CA LYS A 290 4.79 -9.15 -28.64
C LYS A 290 4.53 -9.42 -27.17
N ASN A 291 4.03 -10.62 -26.86
CA ASN A 291 3.92 -11.07 -25.47
C ASN A 291 5.30 -11.55 -24.99
N GLU A 292 6.03 -10.66 -24.33
CA GLU A 292 7.40 -10.89 -23.84
C GLU A 292 7.42 -11.09 -22.30
N ASP A 293 6.26 -11.32 -21.67
CA ASP A 293 6.13 -11.41 -20.22
C ASP A 293 6.68 -10.18 -19.48
N ARG A 294 6.50 -9.01 -20.08
CA ARG A 294 6.95 -7.72 -19.54
C ARG A 294 6.18 -7.36 -18.28
N LYS A 295 6.87 -7.03 -17.20
CA LYS A 295 6.27 -6.63 -15.94
C LYS A 295 6.26 -5.11 -15.76
N ILE A 296 5.24 -4.65 -15.07
CA ILE A 296 5.09 -3.27 -14.60
C ILE A 296 5.19 -3.30 -13.08
N TRP A 297 6.18 -2.60 -12.54
CA TRP A 297 6.44 -2.49 -11.12
C TRP A 297 6.06 -1.11 -10.63
N ALA A 298 5.35 -1.01 -9.52
CA ALA A 298 5.05 0.25 -8.85
C ALA A 298 5.53 0.21 -7.40
N PHE A 299 6.43 1.12 -7.06
CA PHE A 299 6.95 1.30 -5.70
C PHE A 299 6.19 2.43 -5.03
N LEU A 300 5.54 2.11 -3.94
CA LEU A 300 4.55 2.94 -3.27
C LEU A 300 4.89 3.07 -1.79
N GLY A 301 4.44 4.15 -1.16
CA GLY A 301 4.46 4.31 0.28
C GLY A 301 3.12 3.96 0.90
N ASP A 302 3.12 3.56 2.17
CA ASP A 302 1.91 3.32 2.94
C ASP A 302 1.06 4.59 3.11
N GLY A 303 1.71 5.75 3.31
CA GLY A 303 1.02 7.04 3.33
C GLY A 303 0.43 7.43 1.97
N GLU A 304 1.03 7.01 0.85
CA GLU A 304 0.49 7.20 -0.49
C GLU A 304 -0.80 6.41 -0.74
N MET A 305 -0.98 5.30 -0.01
CA MET A 305 -2.18 4.47 -0.14
C MET A 305 -3.44 5.11 0.47
N ASP A 306 -3.30 6.21 1.21
CA ASP A 306 -4.44 6.99 1.70
C ASP A 306 -5.10 7.85 0.60
N GLU A 307 -4.40 8.09 -0.50
CA GLU A 307 -4.95 8.83 -1.63
C GLU A 307 -6.03 7.98 -2.33
N PRO A 308 -7.21 8.57 -2.64
CA PRO A 308 -8.30 7.83 -3.30
C PRO A 308 -7.86 7.19 -4.62
N GLU A 309 -6.98 7.84 -5.37
CA GLU A 309 -6.43 7.35 -6.62
C GLU A 309 -5.61 6.07 -6.45
N SER A 310 -4.92 5.93 -5.33
CA SER A 310 -4.09 4.75 -5.04
C SER A 310 -4.91 3.47 -4.96
N LEU A 311 -6.10 3.54 -4.37
CA LEU A 311 -6.99 2.39 -4.19
C LEU A 311 -8.09 2.32 -5.27
N GLY A 312 -8.33 3.41 -5.99
CA GLY A 312 -9.48 3.56 -6.88
C GLY A 312 -9.58 2.54 -8.01
N ALA A 313 -8.47 2.01 -8.48
CA ALA A 313 -8.44 1.09 -9.61
C ALA A 313 -7.95 -0.34 -9.27
N ILE A 314 -7.70 -0.66 -7.99
CA ILE A 314 -7.21 -2.00 -7.61
C ILE A 314 -8.21 -3.12 -7.95
N GLY A 315 -9.51 -2.86 -7.81
CA GLY A 315 -10.56 -3.79 -8.21
C GLY A 315 -10.60 -4.01 -9.72
N LEU A 316 -10.28 -2.98 -10.53
CA LEU A 316 -10.14 -3.12 -11.98
C LEU A 316 -8.98 -4.05 -12.34
N ALA A 317 -7.82 -3.88 -11.70
CA ALA A 317 -6.65 -4.70 -11.96
C ALA A 317 -6.92 -6.19 -11.71
N ALA A 318 -7.60 -6.51 -10.60
CA ALA A 318 -7.96 -7.89 -10.27
C ALA A 318 -9.00 -8.47 -11.26
N ARG A 319 -10.06 -7.70 -11.58
CA ARG A 319 -11.10 -8.12 -12.52
C ARG A 319 -10.57 -8.42 -13.92
N GLU A 320 -9.62 -7.61 -14.40
CA GLU A 320 -8.97 -7.79 -15.70
C GLU A 320 -7.75 -8.73 -15.63
N LYS A 321 -7.48 -9.33 -14.47
CA LYS A 321 -6.38 -10.28 -14.26
C LYS A 321 -5.05 -9.75 -14.78
N LEU A 322 -4.66 -8.56 -14.31
CA LEU A 322 -3.42 -7.91 -14.71
C LEU A 322 -2.20 -8.57 -13.99
N ASP A 323 -1.86 -9.79 -14.39
CA ASP A 323 -0.75 -10.58 -13.84
C ASP A 323 0.65 -10.06 -14.22
N ASN A 324 0.68 -9.04 -15.07
CA ASN A 324 1.87 -8.29 -15.43
C ASN A 324 2.14 -7.08 -14.50
N LEU A 325 1.32 -6.85 -13.48
CA LEU A 325 1.43 -5.72 -12.53
C LEU A 325 1.87 -6.19 -11.15
N ILE A 326 2.85 -5.50 -10.57
CA ILE A 326 3.36 -5.79 -9.23
C ILE A 326 3.45 -4.48 -8.44
N PHE A 327 2.76 -4.42 -7.31
CA PHE A 327 2.91 -3.33 -6.34
C PHE A 327 3.89 -3.75 -5.24
N VAL A 328 4.81 -2.86 -4.92
CA VAL A 328 5.74 -2.98 -3.79
C VAL A 328 5.45 -1.84 -2.84
N ILE A 329 4.74 -2.11 -1.75
CA ILE A 329 4.33 -1.09 -0.78
C ILE A 329 5.32 -1.08 0.38
N ASN A 330 6.06 0.01 0.52
CA ASN A 330 6.99 0.22 1.62
C ASN A 330 6.25 0.82 2.82
N CYS A 331 5.96 -0.02 3.80
CA CYS A 331 5.28 0.38 5.03
C CYS A 331 6.31 0.86 6.07
N ASN A 332 6.76 2.10 5.95
CA ASN A 332 7.65 2.75 6.91
C ASN A 332 6.91 3.51 8.01
N LEU A 333 5.58 3.50 8.00
CA LEU A 333 4.67 4.10 8.97
C LEU A 333 4.82 5.63 9.11
N GLN A 334 5.33 6.29 8.08
CA GLN A 334 5.60 7.73 8.07
C GLN A 334 4.92 8.42 6.89
N ARG A 335 4.38 9.60 7.16
CA ARG A 335 3.95 10.59 6.18
C ARG A 335 4.84 11.84 6.27
N LEU A 336 4.68 12.78 5.34
CA LEU A 336 5.40 14.06 5.37
C LEU A 336 5.06 14.90 6.60
N ASP A 337 3.82 14.87 7.04
CA ASP A 337 3.26 15.65 8.14
C ASP A 337 3.18 14.90 9.47
N GLY A 338 3.64 13.65 9.49
CA GLY A 338 3.64 12.83 10.69
C GLY A 338 3.49 11.34 10.39
N PRO A 339 3.11 10.56 11.40
CA PRO A 339 2.89 9.12 11.22
C PRO A 339 1.57 8.82 10.51
N VAL A 340 1.53 7.68 9.84
CA VAL A 340 0.31 7.15 9.21
C VAL A 340 -0.79 6.97 10.28
N ARG A 341 -1.99 7.44 10.00
CA ARG A 341 -3.14 7.26 10.89
C ARG A 341 -3.45 5.78 11.07
N GLY A 342 -3.88 5.40 12.29
CA GLY A 342 -4.22 4.02 12.61
C GLY A 342 -3.01 3.16 12.95
N ASN A 343 -1.81 3.73 12.96
CA ASN A 343 -0.57 3.11 13.44
C ASN A 343 -0.14 1.83 12.69
N GLY A 344 0.52 0.92 13.40
CA GLY A 344 1.08 -0.31 12.85
C GLY A 344 0.09 -1.29 12.23
N LYS A 345 -1.22 -1.07 12.31
CA LYS A 345 -2.23 -1.91 11.64
C LYS A 345 -2.39 -1.61 10.16
N ILE A 346 -1.75 -0.57 9.62
CA ILE A 346 -1.84 -0.21 8.20
C ILE A 346 -1.47 -1.38 7.27
N ILE A 347 -0.48 -2.19 7.65
CA ILE A 347 -0.10 -3.39 6.88
C ILE A 347 -1.27 -4.37 6.78
N GLN A 348 -1.95 -4.61 7.90
CA GLN A 348 -3.10 -5.54 7.93
C GLN A 348 -4.32 -4.94 7.25
N GLU A 349 -4.54 -3.64 7.37
CA GLU A 349 -5.60 -2.93 6.66
C GLU A 349 -5.39 -3.04 5.13
N LEU A 350 -4.21 -2.70 4.64
CA LEU A 350 -3.87 -2.84 3.23
C LEU A 350 -3.95 -4.29 2.76
N GLU A 351 -3.46 -5.25 3.55
CA GLU A 351 -3.63 -6.68 3.24
C GLU A 351 -5.10 -7.04 3.03
N GLY A 352 -5.98 -6.62 3.94
CA GLY A 352 -7.42 -6.86 3.85
C GLY A 352 -8.05 -6.27 2.60
N ILE A 353 -7.68 -5.02 2.26
CA ILE A 353 -8.15 -4.30 1.08
C ILE A 353 -7.71 -5.02 -0.21
N PHE A 354 -6.42 -5.32 -0.35
CA PHE A 354 -5.89 -5.96 -1.57
C PHE A 354 -6.39 -7.39 -1.74
N ARG A 355 -6.41 -8.20 -0.67
CA ARG A 355 -7.00 -9.54 -0.72
C ARG A 355 -8.49 -9.49 -1.01
N GLY A 356 -9.21 -8.51 -0.45
CA GLY A 356 -10.62 -8.26 -0.73
C GLY A 356 -10.88 -7.95 -2.20
N ALA A 357 -9.99 -7.20 -2.83
CA ALA A 357 -10.04 -6.90 -4.26
C ALA A 357 -9.60 -8.06 -5.16
N GLY A 358 -9.06 -9.15 -4.62
CA GLY A 358 -8.63 -10.33 -5.39
C GLY A 358 -7.15 -10.36 -5.77
N TRP A 359 -6.31 -9.54 -5.10
CA TRP A 359 -4.86 -9.58 -5.30
C TRP A 359 -4.20 -10.68 -4.49
N ASN A 360 -3.10 -11.21 -5.01
CA ASN A 360 -2.18 -12.02 -4.22
C ASN A 360 -1.29 -11.10 -3.38
N VAL A 361 -1.27 -11.29 -2.05
CA VAL A 361 -0.53 -10.43 -1.12
C VAL A 361 0.53 -11.22 -0.41
N ILE A 362 1.78 -10.76 -0.52
CA ILE A 362 2.95 -11.28 0.19
C ILE A 362 3.40 -10.23 1.19
N LYS A 363 3.43 -10.57 2.48
CA LYS A 363 3.97 -9.72 3.54
C LYS A 363 5.41 -10.09 3.84
N VAL A 364 6.24 -9.07 4.01
CA VAL A 364 7.61 -9.19 4.55
C VAL A 364 7.70 -8.27 5.76
N ILE A 365 7.68 -8.84 6.95
CA ILE A 365 7.68 -8.11 8.22
C ILE A 365 9.11 -7.96 8.74
N TRP A 366 9.94 -8.98 8.57
CA TRP A 366 11.35 -8.98 9.00
C TRP A 366 12.25 -9.67 7.98
N GLY A 367 13.55 -9.40 8.07
CA GLY A 367 14.57 -10.09 7.28
C GLY A 367 15.11 -11.33 8.00
N SER A 368 15.88 -12.13 7.28
CA SER A 368 16.41 -13.43 7.71
C SER A 368 17.22 -13.43 9.01
N TYR A 369 17.74 -12.28 9.45
CA TYR A 369 18.41 -12.19 10.76
C TYR A 369 17.45 -12.39 11.96
N TRP A 370 16.16 -12.26 11.76
CA TRP A 370 15.14 -12.51 12.79
C TRP A 370 14.73 -13.98 12.87
N ASP A 371 14.94 -14.76 11.82
CA ASP A 371 14.50 -16.15 11.75
C ASP A 371 15.06 -17.01 12.90
N PRO A 372 16.37 -16.91 13.27
CA PRO A 372 16.89 -17.66 14.42
C PRO A 372 16.27 -17.25 15.76
N LEU A 373 15.81 -15.98 15.88
CA LEU A 373 15.12 -15.49 17.07
C LEU A 373 13.70 -16.04 17.14
N ILE A 374 12.98 -15.98 16.03
CA ILE A 374 11.62 -16.51 15.91
C ILE A 374 11.62 -18.03 16.11
N ALA A 375 12.60 -18.76 15.56
CA ALA A 375 12.74 -20.21 15.73
C ALA A 375 12.96 -20.63 17.20
N LYS A 376 13.51 -19.75 18.03
CA LYS A 376 13.68 -19.97 19.48
C LYS A 376 12.40 -19.72 20.28
N ASP A 377 11.45 -19.00 19.72
CA ASP A 377 10.18 -18.66 20.39
C ASP A 377 9.18 -19.81 20.32
N LYS A 378 9.49 -20.92 21.03
CA LYS A 378 8.66 -22.13 21.06
C LYS A 378 7.24 -21.88 21.60
N SER A 379 7.07 -20.86 22.43
CA SER A 379 5.78 -20.50 23.02
C SER A 379 4.96 -19.57 22.13
N GLY A 380 5.53 -19.05 21.03
CA GLY A 380 4.91 -18.04 20.18
C GLY A 380 4.73 -16.67 20.87
N LEU A 381 5.35 -16.47 22.06
CA LEU A 381 5.17 -15.26 22.85
C LEU A 381 5.70 -14.02 22.13
N LEU A 382 6.85 -14.13 21.45
CA LEU A 382 7.42 -13.02 20.68
C LEU A 382 6.47 -12.59 19.58
N VAL A 383 6.00 -13.53 18.77
CA VAL A 383 5.04 -13.25 17.68
C VAL A 383 3.73 -12.69 18.24
N LYS A 384 3.24 -13.23 19.37
CA LYS A 384 2.07 -12.69 20.06
C LYS A 384 2.29 -11.24 20.48
N ARG A 385 3.43 -10.92 21.08
CA ARG A 385 3.77 -9.52 21.48
C ARG A 385 3.93 -8.60 20.28
N MET A 386 4.51 -9.05 19.19
CA MET A 386 4.57 -8.28 17.94
C MET A 386 3.17 -7.93 17.45
N ASN A 387 2.24 -8.87 17.44
CA ASN A 387 0.85 -8.62 17.07
C ASN A 387 0.14 -7.63 18.02
N GLU A 388 0.41 -7.70 19.31
CA GLU A 388 -0.13 -6.77 20.31
C GLU A 388 0.48 -5.37 20.16
N CYS A 389 1.80 -5.26 19.97
CA CYS A 389 2.52 -3.99 19.84
C CYS A 389 2.14 -3.21 18.58
N VAL A 390 1.86 -3.87 17.48
CA VAL A 390 1.32 -3.24 16.27
C VAL A 390 0.02 -2.47 16.56
N ALA A 391 -0.71 -2.86 17.62
CA ALA A 391 -1.94 -2.17 18.03
C ALA A 391 -1.73 -1.03 19.03
N VAL A 392 -0.64 -1.04 19.81
CA VAL A 392 -0.48 -0.23 21.03
C VAL A 392 0.74 0.70 20.98
N SER A 393 1.81 0.32 20.26
CA SER A 393 3.13 0.97 20.42
C SER A 393 3.16 2.44 20.04
N TYR A 394 2.31 2.88 19.12
CA TYR A 394 2.36 4.25 18.63
C TYR A 394 1.77 5.27 19.60
N THR A 395 0.73 4.91 20.32
CA THR A 395 0.12 5.79 21.32
C THR A 395 0.97 5.95 22.59
N HIS A 396 1.74 4.92 22.95
CA HIS A 396 2.57 4.94 24.16
C HIS A 396 3.98 5.52 23.96
N LEU A 397 4.58 5.37 22.80
CA LEU A 397 5.91 5.96 22.51
C LEU A 397 5.88 7.49 22.40
N ARG A 398 4.71 8.12 22.25
CA ARG A 398 4.55 9.58 22.27
C ARG A 398 4.19 10.17 23.62
N ALA A 399 3.90 9.34 24.61
CA ALA A 399 3.57 9.81 25.97
C ALA A 399 4.82 10.00 26.86
N HIS A 400 6.00 9.74 26.34
CA HIS A 400 7.30 9.98 26.94
C HIS A 400 8.18 10.76 25.97
#